data_16168a31ee6c2f6c29a91881e0ada79d
#
_entry.id   16168a31ee6c2f6c29a91881e0ada79d
#
_cell.length_a   1.000
_cell.length_b   1.000
_cell.length_c   1.000
_cell.angle_alpha   90.00
_cell.angle_beta   90.00
_cell.angle_gamma   90.00
#
_symmetry.space_group_name_H-M   'P 1'
#
loop_
_entity.id
_entity.type
_entity.pdbx_description
1 polymer ?
#
loop_
_entity_poly.entity_id
_entity_poly.type
_entity_poly.pdbx_seq_one_letter_code
_entity_poly.pdbx_strand_id
1 'polypeptide(L)'
;MKYLKTIWNHNHQDEPSNIYQEIDDSSYEVRKIEIMKDGQVIGYASEAGEFGASILADQKIPTIEEINQEDEFIAAEITKTEFETAWGSAVSQRIASE
;
A
#
# COMPACT_ATOMS: atom_id res chain seq x y z
N MET A 1 14.20 -1.28 -7.04
CA MET A 1 12.91 -1.16 -6.34
C MET A 1 11.78 -0.85 -7.30
N LYS A 2 10.63 -1.45 -7.09
CA LYS A 2 9.40 -1.13 -7.79
C LYS A 2 8.42 -0.49 -6.83
N TYR A 3 7.56 0.37 -7.36
CA TYR A 3 6.53 1.04 -6.57
C TYR A 3 5.18 0.81 -7.26
N LEU A 4 4.22 0.29 -6.50
CA LEU A 4 2.90 -0.06 -7.02
C LEU A 4 1.82 0.69 -6.27
N LYS A 5 0.74 1.01 -6.99
CA LYS A 5 -0.51 1.45 -6.40
C LYS A 5 -1.59 0.49 -6.89
N THR A 6 -2.31 -0.13 -5.96
CA THR A 6 -3.41 -1.02 -6.27
C THR A 6 -4.70 -0.43 -5.74
N ILE A 7 -5.70 -0.32 -6.61
CA ILE A 7 -7.05 0.08 -6.24
C ILE A 7 -7.85 -1.20 -6.07
N TRP A 8 -8.45 -1.37 -4.90
CA TRP A 8 -9.30 -2.51 -4.59
C TRP A 8 -10.76 -2.06 -4.58
N ASN A 9 -11.51 -2.48 -5.59
CA ASN A 9 -12.93 -2.14 -5.72
C ASN A 9 -13.77 -3.14 -4.92
N HIS A 10 -14.33 -2.69 -3.80
CA HIS A 10 -15.16 -3.51 -2.93
C HIS A 10 -16.15 -2.63 -2.18
N ASN A 11 -17.10 -3.27 -1.48
CA ASN A 11 -18.11 -2.59 -0.70
C ASN A 11 -17.91 -2.75 0.81
N HIS A 12 -16.75 -3.25 1.24
CA HIS A 12 -16.45 -3.45 2.65
C HIS A 12 -15.97 -2.15 3.28
N GLN A 13 -16.63 -1.69 4.33
CA GLN A 13 -16.31 -0.41 4.97
C GLN A 13 -15.03 -0.46 5.80
N ASP A 14 -14.64 -1.64 6.25
CA ASP A 14 -13.50 -1.82 7.14
C ASP A 14 -12.21 -2.18 6.41
N GLU A 15 -12.24 -2.23 5.07
CA GLU A 15 -11.10 -2.66 4.27
C GLU A 15 -10.52 -1.51 3.46
N PRO A 16 -9.19 -1.50 3.22
CA PRO A 16 -8.58 -0.44 2.42
C PRO A 16 -9.04 -0.50 0.97
N SER A 17 -9.08 0.66 0.33
CA SER A 17 -9.40 0.79 -1.10
C SER A 17 -8.18 1.10 -1.94
N ASN A 18 -7.14 1.67 -1.34
CA ASN A 18 -5.89 2.01 -2.03
C ASN A 18 -4.72 1.44 -1.24
N ILE A 19 -3.87 0.69 -1.92
CA ILE A 19 -2.70 0.08 -1.31
C ILE A 19 -1.47 0.52 -2.09
N TYR A 20 -0.52 1.18 -1.42
CA TYR A 20 0.76 1.55 -1.99
C TYR A 20 1.82 0.60 -1.48
N GLN A 21 2.69 0.12 -2.37
CA GLN A 21 3.71 -0.86 -2.01
C GLN A 21 5.06 -0.51 -2.63
N GLU A 22 6.10 -0.61 -1.83
CA GLU A 22 7.49 -0.60 -2.29
C GLU A 22 7.97 -2.05 -2.27
N ILE A 23 8.50 -2.53 -3.39
CA ILE A 23 8.83 -3.95 -3.59
C ILE A 23 10.29 -4.04 -4.05
N ASP A 24 11.06 -4.94 -3.41
CA ASP A 24 12.47 -5.14 -3.76
C ASP A 24 12.64 -5.98 -5.03
N ASP A 25 13.88 -6.16 -5.45
CA ASP A 25 14.21 -6.87 -6.69
C ASP A 25 13.85 -8.36 -6.63
N SER A 26 13.60 -8.89 -5.44
CA SER A 26 13.17 -10.27 -5.22
C SER A 26 11.66 -10.40 -5.06
N SER A 27 10.93 -9.33 -5.31
CA SER A 27 9.46 -9.25 -5.25
C SER A 27 8.88 -9.26 -3.82
N TYR A 28 9.71 -8.99 -2.81
CA TYR A 28 9.22 -8.87 -1.44
C TYR A 28 8.86 -7.44 -1.11
N GLU A 29 7.81 -7.29 -0.31
CA GLU A 29 7.30 -5.99 0.13
C GLU A 29 8.25 -5.39 1.18
N VAL A 30 8.66 -4.14 0.96
CA VAL A 30 9.58 -3.41 1.84
C VAL A 30 8.84 -2.36 2.67
N ARG A 31 7.89 -1.67 2.05
CA ARG A 31 7.01 -0.71 2.71
C ARG A 31 5.60 -0.82 2.13
N LYS A 32 4.62 -0.52 2.96
CA LYS A 32 3.20 -0.57 2.58
C LYS A 32 2.45 0.58 3.21
N ILE A 33 1.47 1.10 2.47
CA ILE A 33 0.50 2.08 3.00
C ILE A 33 -0.88 1.59 2.59
N GLU A 34 -1.82 1.59 3.54
CA GLU A 34 -3.20 1.20 3.27
C GLU A 34 -4.14 2.36 3.58
N ILE A 35 -4.95 2.74 2.61
CA ILE A 35 -5.80 3.93 2.66
C ILE A 35 -7.24 3.52 2.38
N MET A 36 -8.17 4.03 3.19
CA MET A 36 -9.60 3.83 3.02
C MET A 36 -10.13 4.63 1.83
N LYS A 37 -11.35 4.31 1.41
CA LYS A 37 -12.03 4.97 0.30
C LYS A 37 -12.17 6.48 0.51
N ASP A 38 -12.33 6.92 1.75
CA ASP A 38 -12.44 8.33 2.11
C ASP A 38 -11.10 9.05 2.25
N GLY A 39 -9.99 8.35 2.00
CA GLY A 39 -8.65 8.92 2.08
C GLY A 39 -7.97 8.78 3.44
N GLN A 40 -8.65 8.21 4.43
CA GLN A 40 -8.06 8.01 5.74
C GLN A 40 -7.04 6.88 5.71
N VAL A 41 -5.84 7.13 6.22
CA VAL A 41 -4.79 6.11 6.34
C VAL A 41 -5.12 5.19 7.51
N ILE A 42 -5.26 3.89 7.25
CA ILE A 42 -5.53 2.91 8.31
C ILE A 42 -4.24 2.29 8.84
N GLY A 43 -3.16 2.38 8.10
CA GLY A 43 -1.88 1.87 8.57
C GLY A 43 -0.78 2.00 7.53
N TYR A 44 0.44 1.83 8.00
CA TYR A 44 1.62 1.71 7.16
C TYR A 44 2.63 0.80 7.84
N ALA A 45 3.50 0.17 7.06
CA ALA A 45 4.46 -0.78 7.57
C ALA A 45 5.80 -0.67 6.84
N SER A 46 6.89 -0.89 7.57
CA SER A 46 8.25 -0.96 7.02
C SER A 46 9.06 -1.89 7.91
N GLU A 47 10.33 -2.09 7.55
CA GLU A 47 11.26 -2.85 8.38
C GLU A 47 11.46 -2.21 9.76
N ALA A 48 11.27 -0.89 9.84
CA ALA A 48 11.41 -0.15 11.11
C ALA A 48 10.22 -0.34 12.04
N GLY A 49 9.10 -0.85 11.53
CA GLY A 49 7.92 -1.11 12.34
C GLY A 49 6.64 -1.08 11.55
N GLU A 50 5.60 -1.57 12.20
CA GLU A 50 4.25 -1.63 11.66
C GLU A 50 3.35 -0.72 12.47
N PHE A 51 2.47 0.00 11.80
CA PHE A 51 1.57 0.93 12.45
C PHE A 51 0.14 0.75 11.93
N GLY A 52 -0.81 0.79 12.85
CA GLY A 52 -2.22 0.61 12.52
C GLY A 52 -2.52 -0.83 12.15
N ALA A 53 -3.37 -1.03 11.15
CA ALA A 53 -3.79 -2.36 10.72
C ALA A 53 -2.86 -2.99 9.68
N SER A 54 -1.77 -2.33 9.31
CA SER A 54 -0.90 -2.77 8.22
C SER A 54 0.23 -3.67 8.70
N ILE A 55 0.47 -4.76 7.96
CA ILE A 55 1.53 -5.73 8.20
C ILE A 55 2.22 -5.98 6.87
N LEU A 56 3.57 -6.06 6.88
CA LEU A 56 4.30 -6.43 5.67
C LEU A 56 4.01 -7.88 5.28
N ALA A 57 3.81 -8.10 3.99
CA ALA A 57 3.61 -9.45 3.47
C ALA A 57 4.89 -10.27 3.65
N ASP A 58 4.76 -11.53 4.02
CA ASP A 58 5.88 -12.45 4.21
C ASP A 58 6.12 -13.33 2.97
N GLN A 59 5.34 -13.15 1.93
CA GLN A 59 5.46 -13.88 0.67
C GLN A 59 5.70 -12.91 -0.47
N LYS A 60 6.16 -13.44 -1.60
CA LYS A 60 6.41 -12.62 -2.79
C LYS A 60 5.11 -11.98 -3.27
N ILE A 61 5.21 -10.72 -3.69
CA ILE A 61 4.09 -9.98 -4.26
C ILE A 61 3.90 -10.43 -5.71
N PRO A 62 2.67 -10.72 -6.15
CA PRO A 62 2.41 -11.07 -7.55
C PRO A 62 2.77 -9.93 -8.50
N THR A 63 2.94 -10.26 -9.77
CA THR A 63 3.16 -9.25 -10.80
C THR A 63 1.90 -8.41 -11.01
N ILE A 64 2.07 -7.23 -11.63
CA ILE A 64 0.93 -6.37 -11.97
C ILE A 64 -0.07 -7.14 -12.83
N GLU A 65 0.40 -7.91 -13.79
CA GLU A 65 -0.47 -8.70 -14.67
C GLU A 65 -1.27 -9.73 -13.88
N GLU A 66 -0.65 -10.38 -12.92
CA GLU A 66 -1.33 -11.35 -12.07
C GLU A 66 -2.38 -10.70 -11.18
N ILE A 67 -2.06 -9.55 -10.60
CA ILE A 67 -3.02 -8.81 -9.76
C ILE A 67 -4.21 -8.38 -10.58
N ASN A 68 -3.98 -7.90 -11.81
CA ASN A 68 -5.04 -7.39 -12.68
C ASN A 68 -5.91 -8.49 -13.29
N GLN A 69 -5.57 -9.76 -13.11
CA GLN A 69 -6.45 -10.87 -13.50
C GLN A 69 -7.71 -10.94 -12.63
N GLU A 70 -7.66 -10.40 -11.41
CA GLU A 70 -8.82 -10.32 -10.54
C GLU A 70 -9.57 -9.03 -10.84
N ASP A 71 -10.85 -9.13 -11.16
CA ASP A 71 -11.68 -7.99 -11.59
C ASP A 71 -11.77 -6.88 -10.54
N GLU A 72 -11.63 -7.24 -9.27
CA GLU A 72 -11.73 -6.29 -8.16
C GLU A 72 -10.47 -5.45 -7.95
N PHE A 73 -9.35 -5.81 -8.57
CA PHE A 73 -8.09 -5.11 -8.40
C PHE A 73 -7.64 -4.42 -9.67
N ILE A 74 -7.14 -3.19 -9.52
CA ILE A 74 -6.47 -2.44 -10.58
C ILE A 74 -5.12 -2.01 -10.04
N ALA A 75 -4.06 -2.68 -10.49
CA ALA A 75 -2.70 -2.39 -10.08
C ALA A 75 -1.95 -1.68 -11.20
N ALA A 76 -1.12 -0.72 -10.82
CA ALA A 76 -0.27 0.03 -11.74
C ALA A 76 1.06 0.36 -11.07
N GLU A 77 2.10 0.43 -11.88
CA GLU A 77 3.39 0.91 -11.40
C GLU A 77 3.35 2.43 -11.26
N ILE A 78 3.91 2.95 -10.16
CA ILE A 78 4.02 4.39 -9.92
C ILE A 78 5.49 4.75 -9.75
N THR A 79 5.78 6.05 -9.70
CA THR A 79 7.15 6.52 -9.50
C THR A 79 7.53 6.48 -8.03
N LYS A 80 8.83 6.49 -7.77
CA LYS A 80 9.36 6.63 -6.40
C LYS A 80 8.83 7.90 -5.74
N THR A 81 8.78 9.00 -6.49
CA THR A 81 8.28 10.28 -5.98
C THR A 81 6.83 10.18 -5.53
N GLU A 82 5.98 9.52 -6.32
CA GLU A 82 4.59 9.31 -5.96
C GLU A 82 4.47 8.49 -4.67
N PHE A 83 5.27 7.43 -4.55
CA PHE A 83 5.27 6.59 -3.35
C PHE A 83 5.74 7.39 -2.13
N GLU A 84 6.85 8.13 -2.25
CA GLU A 84 7.41 8.89 -1.14
C GLU A 84 6.44 9.99 -0.68
N THR A 85 5.68 10.58 -1.59
CA THR A 85 4.64 11.55 -1.24
C THR A 85 3.55 10.90 -0.40
N ALA A 86 3.08 9.73 -0.81
CA ALA A 86 2.07 8.99 -0.07
C ALA A 86 2.60 8.54 1.31
N TRP A 87 3.84 8.08 1.37
CA TRP A 87 4.49 7.67 2.61
C TRP A 87 4.59 8.83 3.62
N GLY A 88 5.09 9.99 3.15
CA GLY A 88 5.21 11.17 3.99
C GLY A 88 3.86 11.64 4.51
N SER A 89 2.83 11.59 3.67
CA SER A 89 1.47 11.95 4.07
C SER A 89 0.93 11.01 5.14
N ALA A 90 1.16 9.71 5.01
CA ALA A 90 0.73 8.72 5.99
C ALA A 90 1.37 8.94 7.35
N VAL A 91 2.69 9.16 7.37
CA VAL A 91 3.42 9.42 8.60
C VAL A 91 2.96 10.72 9.24
N SER A 92 2.69 11.76 8.45
CA SER A 92 2.19 13.04 8.95
C SER A 92 0.81 12.91 9.57
N GLN A 93 -0.07 12.13 8.99
CA GLN A 93 -1.40 11.89 9.56
C GLN A 93 -1.31 11.21 10.92
N ARG A 94 -0.41 10.24 11.07
CA ARG A 94 -0.20 9.58 12.35
C ARG A 94 0.26 10.58 13.42
N ILE A 95 1.26 11.40 13.10
CA ILE A 95 1.80 12.39 14.05
C ILE A 95 0.72 13.38 14.46
N ALA A 96 -0.10 13.83 13.51
CA ALA A 96 -1.18 14.77 13.79
C ALA A 96 -2.28 14.15 14.67
N SER A 97 -2.42 12.82 14.65
CA SER A 97 -3.43 12.11 15.45
C SER A 97 -2.96 11.80 16.87
N GLU A 98 -1.67 11.90 17.10
CA GLU A 98 -1.09 11.68 18.44
C GLU A 98 -1.21 12.94 19.29
#